data_4776b87f3abec49e130d9dc075caf17f
#
_entry.id   4776b87f3abec49e130d9dc075caf17f
#
_cell.length_a   1.000
_cell.length_b   1.000
_cell.length_c   1.000
_cell.angle_alpha   90.00
_cell.angle_beta   90.00
_cell.angle_gamma   90.00
#
_symmetry.space_group_name_H-M   'P 1'
#
loop_
_entity.id
_entity.type
_entity.pdbx_description
1 polymer ?
#
loop_
_entity_poly.entity_id
_entity_poly.type
_entity_poly.pdbx_seq_one_letter_code
_entity_poly.pdbx_strand_id
1 'polypeptide(L)'
;AFSILGYYGFEVYREAPPIPQQYVSESGEKVITHDDILHGQTAWQTTGGMQVGSVWGHGAYQAPDWTADWLHRELTNWLDITANQEFGKNFADLNDEQQTLLKARLTKEYRGSKVENGTVVLSNTRLAAMEKTAQYYISLYGDDPATKVTREHFAMKDNTLPNLQARKDLAKFFFWTAWTASAERPNTHASYTNNWPHEPLINNVPTPENVIWSIASVVFLIAGIGFVV
;
A
#
# COMPACT_ATOMS: atom_id res chain seq x y z
N ALA A 1 -24.37 2.08 24.66
CA ALA A 1 -23.24 1.36 24.01
C ALA A 1 -23.61 0.87 22.62
N PHE A 2 -24.64 0.01 22.42
CA PHE A 2 -24.99 -0.58 21.11
C PHE A 2 -25.32 0.45 20.03
N SER A 3 -26.00 1.55 20.35
CA SER A 3 -26.30 2.61 19.37
C SER A 3 -25.05 3.30 18.86
N ILE A 4 -24.05 3.51 19.74
CA ILE A 4 -22.76 4.09 19.37
C ILE A 4 -21.97 3.11 18.50
N LEU A 5 -21.90 1.84 18.90
CA LEU A 5 -21.23 0.80 18.11
C LEU A 5 -21.90 0.61 16.73
N GLY A 6 -23.22 0.64 16.67
CA GLY A 6 -23.98 0.56 15.42
C GLY A 6 -23.68 1.74 14.49
N TYR A 7 -23.65 2.96 15.05
CA TYR A 7 -23.30 4.16 14.26
C TYR A 7 -21.89 4.08 13.71
N TYR A 8 -20.88 3.82 14.54
CA TYR A 8 -19.52 3.72 14.06
C TYR A 8 -19.28 2.52 13.15
N GLY A 9 -19.96 1.39 13.38
CA GLY A 9 -19.92 0.25 12.46
C GLY A 9 -20.46 0.60 11.08
N PHE A 10 -21.54 1.38 11.00
CA PHE A 10 -22.06 1.89 9.73
C PHE A 10 -21.09 2.88 9.06
N GLU A 11 -20.48 3.79 9.83
CA GLU A 11 -19.48 4.74 9.31
C GLU A 11 -18.24 4.00 8.75
N VAL A 12 -17.71 3.01 9.45
CA VAL A 12 -16.59 2.19 8.97
C VAL A 12 -16.95 1.51 7.66
N TYR A 13 -18.15 0.96 7.53
CA TYR A 13 -18.60 0.34 6.28
C TYR A 13 -18.73 1.35 5.14
N ARG A 14 -19.29 2.53 5.41
CA ARG A 14 -19.47 3.62 4.44
C ARG A 14 -18.14 4.19 3.96
N GLU A 15 -17.16 4.27 4.85
CA GLU A 15 -15.84 4.86 4.60
C GLU A 15 -14.80 3.83 4.12
N ALA A 16 -15.21 2.57 3.91
CA ALA A 16 -14.32 1.52 3.45
C ALA A 16 -13.67 1.90 2.10
N PRO A 17 -12.38 1.59 1.91
CA PRO A 17 -11.72 1.81 0.63
C PRO A 17 -12.42 1.05 -0.49
N PRO A 18 -12.68 1.68 -1.65
CA PRO A 18 -13.31 0.99 -2.77
C PRO A 18 -12.35 -0.06 -3.36
N ILE A 19 -12.91 -1.20 -3.75
CA ILE A 19 -12.23 -2.14 -4.64
C ILE A 19 -12.71 -1.83 -6.05
N PRO A 20 -11.88 -1.25 -6.94
CA PRO A 20 -12.27 -0.95 -8.31
C PRO A 20 -12.65 -2.21 -9.08
N GLN A 21 -13.54 -2.07 -10.06
CA GLN A 21 -13.85 -3.18 -10.98
C GLN A 21 -12.61 -3.60 -11.77
N GLN A 22 -11.78 -2.62 -12.14
CA GLN A 22 -10.54 -2.86 -12.85
C GLN A 22 -9.55 -1.70 -12.74
N TYR A 23 -8.27 -2.04 -12.89
CA TYR A 23 -7.21 -1.10 -13.23
C TYR A 23 -6.83 -1.34 -14.69
N VAL A 24 -6.64 -0.28 -15.44
CA VAL A 24 -6.29 -0.33 -16.86
C VAL A 24 -5.06 0.53 -17.15
N SER A 25 -4.32 0.19 -18.19
CA SER A 25 -3.29 1.05 -18.76
C SER A 25 -3.90 2.26 -19.48
N GLU A 26 -3.08 3.22 -19.86
CA GLU A 26 -3.49 4.35 -20.73
C GLU A 26 -4.01 3.86 -22.10
N SER A 27 -3.59 2.69 -22.56
CA SER A 27 -4.11 2.06 -23.78
C SER A 27 -5.46 1.34 -23.59
N GLY A 28 -5.98 1.28 -22.36
CA GLY A 28 -7.22 0.58 -22.02
C GLY A 28 -7.07 -0.93 -21.79
N GLU A 29 -5.85 -1.46 -21.76
CA GLU A 29 -5.59 -2.84 -21.43
C GLU A 29 -5.85 -3.10 -19.94
N LYS A 30 -6.57 -4.19 -19.61
CA LYS A 30 -6.86 -4.59 -18.24
C LYS A 30 -5.60 -5.18 -17.59
N VAL A 31 -5.21 -4.60 -16.46
CA VAL A 31 -4.02 -5.02 -15.69
C VAL A 31 -4.40 -5.78 -14.43
N ILE A 32 -5.38 -5.27 -13.68
CA ILE A 32 -5.88 -5.86 -12.43
C ILE A 32 -7.39 -5.80 -12.46
N THR A 33 -8.04 -6.88 -12.04
CA THR A 33 -9.50 -6.96 -11.86
C THR A 33 -9.87 -6.95 -10.38
N HIS A 34 -11.15 -6.69 -10.09
CA HIS A 34 -11.71 -6.84 -8.75
C HIS A 34 -11.41 -8.23 -8.14
N ASP A 35 -11.61 -9.28 -8.93
CA ASP A 35 -11.42 -10.66 -8.47
C ASP A 35 -9.95 -10.98 -8.19
N ASP A 36 -9.00 -10.40 -8.95
CA ASP A 36 -7.57 -10.52 -8.66
C ASP A 36 -7.22 -10.02 -7.25
N ILE A 37 -7.82 -8.89 -6.84
CA ILE A 37 -7.59 -8.31 -5.51
C ILE A 37 -8.14 -9.23 -4.43
N LEU A 38 -9.34 -9.80 -4.61
CA LEU A 38 -9.94 -10.75 -3.66
C LEU A 38 -9.15 -12.07 -3.58
N HIS A 39 -8.67 -12.58 -4.71
CA HIS A 39 -7.78 -13.74 -4.73
C HIS A 39 -6.46 -13.45 -4.01
N GLY A 40 -5.90 -12.25 -4.20
CA GLY A 40 -4.71 -11.80 -3.51
C GLY A 40 -4.92 -11.67 -2.00
N GLN A 41 -6.05 -11.14 -1.55
CA GLN A 41 -6.43 -11.11 -0.14
C GLN A 41 -6.53 -12.52 0.45
N THR A 42 -7.14 -13.45 -0.28
CA THR A 42 -7.23 -14.86 0.11
C THR A 42 -5.82 -15.47 0.21
N ALA A 43 -4.96 -15.24 -0.78
CA ALA A 43 -3.58 -15.70 -0.75
C ALA A 43 -2.82 -15.15 0.47
N TRP A 44 -2.97 -13.86 0.79
CA TRP A 44 -2.38 -13.26 2.00
C TRP A 44 -2.89 -13.94 3.29
N GLN A 45 -4.17 -14.21 3.40
CA GLN A 45 -4.75 -14.89 4.56
C GLN A 45 -4.18 -16.30 4.74
N THR A 46 -3.90 -17.03 3.65
CA THR A 46 -3.29 -18.37 3.72
C THR A 46 -1.85 -18.37 4.21
N THR A 47 -1.15 -17.24 4.12
CA THR A 47 0.22 -17.09 4.65
C THR A 47 0.27 -16.70 6.13
N GLY A 48 -0.85 -16.64 6.81
CA GLY A 48 -0.98 -16.21 8.20
C GLY A 48 -1.56 -14.80 8.37
N GLY A 49 -1.82 -14.09 7.27
CA GLY A 49 -2.44 -12.77 7.30
C GLY A 49 -1.68 -11.79 8.20
N MET A 50 -2.37 -11.23 9.18
CA MET A 50 -1.82 -10.24 10.12
C MET A 50 -0.80 -10.80 11.12
N GLN A 51 -0.50 -12.11 11.11
CA GLN A 51 0.51 -12.68 12.00
C GLN A 51 1.94 -12.41 11.55
N VAL A 52 2.14 -12.21 10.23
CA VAL A 52 3.45 -11.88 9.64
C VAL A 52 3.33 -10.56 8.90
N GLY A 53 3.80 -9.49 9.53
CA GLY A 53 3.64 -8.13 9.02
C GLY A 53 2.24 -7.57 9.28
N SER A 54 1.98 -6.40 8.75
CA SER A 54 0.72 -5.69 8.88
C SER A 54 0.21 -5.16 7.53
N VAL A 55 -1.06 -4.82 7.47
CA VAL A 55 -1.69 -4.07 6.37
C VAL A 55 -2.43 -2.90 7.00
N TRP A 56 -2.22 -1.68 6.48
CA TRP A 56 -2.78 -0.44 7.02
C TRP A 56 -2.49 -0.22 8.51
N GLY A 57 -1.32 -0.66 8.98
CA GLY A 57 -0.93 -0.54 10.38
C GLY A 57 -1.56 -1.56 11.33
N HIS A 58 -2.31 -2.54 10.82
CA HIS A 58 -2.95 -3.59 11.61
C HIS A 58 -2.27 -4.94 11.39
N GLY A 59 -1.60 -5.47 12.42
CA GLY A 59 -0.92 -6.76 12.39
C GLY A 59 0.31 -6.83 13.30
N ALA A 60 1.07 -7.93 13.19
CA ALA A 60 2.27 -8.17 13.98
C ALA A 60 3.48 -7.41 13.43
N TYR A 61 4.47 -7.15 14.30
CA TYR A 61 5.70 -6.42 13.98
C TYR A 61 6.87 -7.33 13.57
N GLN A 62 6.63 -8.58 13.19
CA GLN A 62 7.69 -9.52 12.76
C GLN A 62 8.20 -9.23 11.34
N ALA A 63 7.42 -8.54 10.55
CA ALA A 63 7.72 -8.09 9.21
C ALA A 63 7.23 -6.65 9.04
N PRO A 64 7.53 -5.96 7.93
CA PRO A 64 7.05 -4.60 7.71
C PRO A 64 5.52 -4.52 7.62
N ASP A 65 5.00 -3.30 7.64
CA ASP A 65 3.67 -3.04 7.08
C ASP A 65 3.75 -3.16 5.55
N TRP A 66 3.03 -4.14 4.99
CA TRP A 66 3.08 -4.44 3.56
C TRP A 66 2.56 -3.30 2.70
N THR A 67 1.62 -2.50 3.22
CA THR A 67 1.14 -1.29 2.57
C THR A 67 2.23 -0.23 2.48
N ALA A 68 2.95 0.01 3.59
CA ALA A 68 4.02 0.99 3.66
C ALA A 68 5.23 0.57 2.81
N ASP A 69 5.66 -0.70 2.94
CA ASP A 69 6.81 -1.23 2.19
C ASP A 69 6.53 -1.24 0.68
N TRP A 70 5.31 -1.66 0.27
CA TRP A 70 4.91 -1.59 -1.14
C TRP A 70 4.92 -0.14 -1.65
N LEU A 71 4.23 0.75 -0.94
CA LEU A 71 4.10 2.14 -1.36
C LEU A 71 5.48 2.78 -1.57
N HIS A 72 6.36 2.68 -0.57
CA HIS A 72 7.70 3.26 -0.66
C HIS A 72 8.52 2.67 -1.83
N ARG A 73 8.47 1.36 -2.05
CA ARG A 73 9.17 0.70 -3.16
C ARG A 73 8.64 1.14 -4.52
N GLU A 74 7.31 1.18 -4.67
CA GLU A 74 6.68 1.60 -5.93
C GLU A 74 7.04 3.05 -6.26
N LEU A 75 6.97 3.97 -5.28
CA LEU A 75 7.35 5.36 -5.45
C LEU A 75 8.82 5.53 -5.82
N THR A 76 9.71 4.81 -5.16
CA THR A 76 11.15 4.81 -5.47
C THR A 76 11.41 4.27 -6.88
N ASN A 77 10.77 3.17 -7.25
CA ASN A 77 10.87 2.62 -8.60
C ASN A 77 10.35 3.59 -9.65
N TRP A 78 9.23 4.27 -9.39
CA TRP A 78 8.70 5.29 -10.30
C TRP A 78 9.67 6.45 -10.51
N LEU A 79 10.29 6.95 -9.44
CA LEU A 79 11.29 8.02 -9.49
C LEU A 79 12.51 7.60 -10.31
N ASP A 80 13.05 6.40 -10.07
CA ASP A 80 14.22 5.91 -10.80
C ASP A 80 13.91 5.63 -12.28
N ILE A 81 12.74 5.07 -12.60
CA ILE A 81 12.32 4.83 -13.98
C ILE A 81 12.21 6.18 -14.71
N THR A 82 11.53 7.16 -14.12
CA THR A 82 11.35 8.47 -14.74
C THR A 82 12.69 9.21 -14.89
N ALA A 83 13.54 9.18 -13.86
CA ALA A 83 14.86 9.80 -13.89
C ALA A 83 15.75 9.20 -14.99
N ASN A 84 15.73 7.89 -15.14
CA ASN A 84 16.46 7.22 -16.21
C ASN A 84 15.91 7.55 -17.60
N GLN A 85 14.60 7.60 -17.78
CA GLN A 85 13.97 7.92 -19.06
C GLN A 85 14.22 9.36 -19.50
N GLU A 86 14.14 10.32 -18.57
CA GLU A 86 14.24 11.76 -18.90
C GLU A 86 15.67 12.30 -18.85
N PHE A 87 16.51 11.78 -17.93
CA PHE A 87 17.83 12.35 -17.66
C PHE A 87 18.99 11.35 -17.82
N GLY A 88 18.71 10.05 -18.06
CA GLY A 88 19.74 9.01 -18.19
C GLY A 88 20.51 8.74 -16.88
N LYS A 89 19.92 9.05 -15.72
CA LYS A 89 20.53 8.91 -14.38
C LYS A 89 19.56 8.29 -13.40
N ASN A 90 20.07 7.77 -12.28
CA ASN A 90 19.21 7.41 -11.16
C ASN A 90 18.68 8.67 -10.46
N PHE A 91 17.56 8.57 -9.79
CA PHE A 91 16.93 9.71 -9.11
C PHE A 91 17.87 10.37 -8.09
N ALA A 92 18.66 9.61 -7.33
CA ALA A 92 19.61 10.11 -6.35
C ALA A 92 20.75 10.95 -6.96
N ASP A 93 21.06 10.76 -8.24
CA ASP A 93 22.14 11.44 -8.97
C ASP A 93 21.66 12.73 -9.68
N LEU A 94 20.38 13.07 -9.55
CA LEU A 94 19.79 14.28 -10.12
C LEU A 94 20.08 15.49 -9.23
N ASN A 95 20.07 16.68 -9.84
CA ASN A 95 20.14 17.93 -9.09
C ASN A 95 18.81 18.25 -8.36
N ASP A 96 18.83 19.19 -7.43
CA ASP A 96 17.69 19.51 -6.57
C ASP A 96 16.43 19.95 -7.35
N GLU A 97 16.62 20.69 -8.47
CA GLU A 97 15.50 21.13 -9.31
C GLU A 97 14.81 19.92 -9.98
N GLN A 98 15.61 19.01 -10.55
CA GLN A 98 15.12 17.80 -11.19
C GLN A 98 14.41 16.89 -10.19
N GLN A 99 15.01 16.69 -9.01
CA GLN A 99 14.39 15.91 -7.94
C GLN A 99 13.06 16.50 -7.48
N THR A 100 13.01 17.83 -7.30
CA THR A 100 11.80 18.54 -6.89
C THR A 100 10.71 18.42 -7.96
N LEU A 101 11.06 18.55 -9.23
CA LEU A 101 10.12 18.38 -10.35
C LEU A 101 9.52 16.96 -10.36
N LEU A 102 10.36 15.92 -10.25
CA LEU A 102 9.88 14.55 -10.27
C LEU A 102 9.03 14.22 -9.05
N LYS A 103 9.38 14.69 -7.84
CA LYS A 103 8.54 14.54 -6.64
C LYS A 103 7.18 15.20 -6.77
N ALA A 104 7.11 16.38 -7.38
CA ALA A 104 5.84 17.07 -7.63
C ALA A 104 4.94 16.30 -8.60
N ARG A 105 5.51 15.73 -9.67
CA ARG A 105 4.78 14.87 -10.63
C ARG A 105 4.31 13.58 -9.96
N LEU A 106 5.18 12.93 -9.22
CA LEU A 106 4.87 11.72 -8.43
C LEU A 106 3.69 11.97 -7.50
N THR A 107 3.75 13.05 -6.70
CA THR A 107 2.68 13.43 -5.77
C THR A 107 1.36 13.63 -6.51
N LYS A 108 1.37 14.35 -7.63
CA LYS A 108 0.17 14.60 -8.44
C LYS A 108 -0.43 13.29 -8.97
N GLU A 109 0.40 12.36 -9.45
CA GLU A 109 -0.06 11.11 -10.02
C GLU A 109 -0.66 10.19 -8.97
N TYR A 110 0.04 9.98 -7.85
CA TYR A 110 -0.39 9.03 -6.84
C TYR A 110 -1.57 9.54 -6.03
N ARG A 111 -1.52 10.79 -5.56
CA ARG A 111 -2.62 11.36 -4.80
C ARG A 111 -3.84 11.70 -5.66
N GLY A 112 -3.62 12.10 -6.90
CA GLY A 112 -4.68 12.38 -7.87
C GLY A 112 -5.35 11.17 -8.50
N SER A 113 -4.90 9.96 -8.19
CA SER A 113 -5.47 8.72 -8.73
C SER A 113 -6.91 8.50 -8.23
N LYS A 114 -7.85 8.22 -9.15
CA LYS A 114 -9.29 8.16 -8.84
C LYS A 114 -9.93 6.92 -9.43
N VAL A 115 -11.03 6.50 -8.82
CA VAL A 115 -11.96 5.54 -9.44
C VAL A 115 -12.99 6.33 -10.25
N GLU A 116 -13.00 6.16 -11.56
CA GLU A 116 -14.00 6.74 -12.45
C GLU A 116 -14.77 5.61 -13.13
N ASN A 117 -16.08 5.57 -12.91
CA ASN A 117 -16.97 4.49 -13.42
C ASN A 117 -16.44 3.08 -13.11
N GLY A 118 -15.94 2.87 -11.89
CA GLY A 118 -15.39 1.58 -11.45
C GLY A 118 -13.98 1.27 -11.96
N THR A 119 -13.35 2.17 -12.69
CA THR A 119 -12.04 1.97 -13.33
C THR A 119 -11.01 2.96 -12.78
N VAL A 120 -9.78 2.50 -12.59
CA VAL A 120 -8.60 3.34 -12.32
C VAL A 120 -7.65 3.23 -13.51
N VAL A 121 -7.22 4.36 -14.06
CA VAL A 121 -6.22 4.41 -15.14
C VAL A 121 -4.84 4.59 -14.53
N LEU A 122 -3.89 3.78 -14.96
CA LEU A 122 -2.49 3.82 -14.54
C LEU A 122 -1.62 4.27 -15.71
N SER A 123 -0.69 5.20 -15.47
CA SER A 123 0.30 5.58 -16.46
C SER A 123 1.25 4.43 -16.77
N ASN A 124 1.87 4.47 -17.94
CA ASN A 124 2.86 3.45 -18.33
C ASN A 124 4.04 3.40 -17.33
N THR A 125 4.46 4.55 -16.79
CA THR A 125 5.52 4.61 -15.78
C THR A 125 5.08 3.96 -14.48
N ARG A 126 3.85 4.22 -14.03
CA ARG A 126 3.31 3.60 -12.82
C ARG A 126 3.15 2.09 -12.98
N LEU A 127 2.72 1.62 -14.16
CA LEU A 127 2.65 0.18 -14.45
C LEU A 127 4.04 -0.47 -14.36
N ALA A 128 5.06 0.13 -14.96
CA ALA A 128 6.43 -0.39 -14.89
C ALA A 128 6.96 -0.41 -13.43
N ALA A 129 6.64 0.62 -12.63
CA ALA A 129 7.00 0.68 -11.22
C ALA A 129 6.28 -0.40 -10.40
N MET A 130 4.98 -0.58 -10.63
CA MET A 130 4.16 -1.63 -10.02
C MET A 130 4.71 -3.03 -10.37
N GLU A 131 4.99 -3.31 -11.64
CA GLU A 131 5.53 -4.59 -12.08
C GLU A 131 6.88 -4.90 -11.44
N LYS A 132 7.79 -3.92 -11.41
CA LYS A 132 9.10 -4.05 -10.75
C LYS A 132 8.94 -4.32 -9.26
N THR A 133 7.99 -3.67 -8.59
CA THR A 133 7.67 -3.91 -7.19
C THR A 133 7.06 -5.29 -6.99
N ALA A 134 6.13 -5.71 -7.86
CA ALA A 134 5.52 -7.03 -7.80
C ALA A 134 6.54 -8.17 -7.89
N GLN A 135 7.57 -8.04 -8.74
CA GLN A 135 8.64 -9.03 -8.84
C GLN A 135 9.37 -9.25 -7.51
N TYR A 136 9.61 -8.18 -6.74
CA TYR A 136 10.19 -8.32 -5.40
C TYR A 136 9.33 -9.20 -4.48
N TYR A 137 8.00 -8.99 -4.45
CA TYR A 137 7.10 -9.79 -3.61
C TYR A 137 6.94 -11.22 -4.12
N ILE A 138 6.92 -11.42 -5.44
CA ILE A 138 6.91 -12.75 -6.05
C ILE A 138 8.15 -13.54 -5.61
N SER A 139 9.32 -12.90 -5.58
CA SER A 139 10.57 -13.49 -5.07
C SER A 139 10.53 -13.71 -3.57
N LEU A 140 10.06 -12.72 -2.79
CA LEU A 140 10.02 -12.76 -1.33
C LEU A 140 9.13 -13.90 -0.80
N TYR A 141 7.96 -14.11 -1.37
CA TYR A 141 7.03 -15.17 -0.98
C TYR A 141 7.34 -16.52 -1.65
N GLY A 142 8.36 -16.56 -2.50
CA GLY A 142 8.92 -17.76 -3.11
C GLY A 142 10.13 -18.30 -2.35
N ASP A 143 11.03 -18.87 -3.12
CA ASP A 143 12.29 -19.49 -2.65
C ASP A 143 13.53 -18.85 -3.30
N ASP A 144 13.40 -17.67 -3.90
CA ASP A 144 14.49 -16.96 -4.54
C ASP A 144 15.64 -16.70 -3.54
N PRO A 145 16.86 -17.17 -3.84
CA PRO A 145 18.02 -16.96 -2.96
C PRO A 145 18.34 -15.48 -2.68
N ALA A 146 18.01 -14.58 -3.61
CA ALA A 146 18.24 -13.15 -3.45
C ALA A 146 17.45 -12.53 -2.29
N THR A 147 16.30 -13.12 -1.94
CA THR A 147 15.43 -12.65 -0.84
C THR A 147 15.52 -13.50 0.43
N LYS A 148 16.43 -14.49 0.48
CA LYS A 148 16.56 -15.42 1.61
C LYS A 148 16.81 -14.69 2.93
N VAL A 149 17.80 -13.80 2.98
CA VAL A 149 18.14 -13.04 4.20
C VAL A 149 16.96 -12.19 4.66
N THR A 150 16.23 -11.59 3.73
CA THR A 150 15.03 -10.80 4.05
C THR A 150 13.92 -11.68 4.63
N ARG A 151 13.71 -12.89 4.08
CA ARG A 151 12.74 -13.85 4.65
C ARG A 151 13.11 -14.24 6.07
N GLU A 152 14.39 -14.53 6.32
CA GLU A 152 14.88 -14.85 7.67
C GLU A 152 14.63 -13.72 8.66
N HIS A 153 14.89 -12.46 8.26
CA HIS A 153 14.61 -11.28 9.10
C HIS A 153 13.13 -11.09 9.39
N PHE A 154 12.26 -11.47 8.45
CA PHE A 154 10.80 -11.34 8.57
C PHE A 154 10.15 -12.60 9.19
N ALA A 155 10.94 -13.56 9.66
CA ALA A 155 10.47 -14.85 10.16
C ALA A 155 9.57 -15.61 9.15
N MET A 156 9.83 -15.44 7.87
CA MET A 156 9.13 -16.11 6.77
C MET A 156 9.86 -17.40 6.37
N LYS A 157 9.11 -18.44 6.06
CA LYS A 157 9.66 -19.68 5.50
C LYS A 157 10.06 -19.50 4.04
N ASP A 158 11.03 -20.27 3.58
CA ASP A 158 11.25 -20.41 2.15
C ASP A 158 9.97 -20.94 1.49
N ASN A 159 9.65 -20.38 0.33
CA ASN A 159 8.47 -20.74 -0.45
C ASN A 159 7.17 -20.64 0.36
N THR A 160 7.01 -19.54 1.11
CA THR A 160 5.84 -19.27 1.95
C THR A 160 4.53 -19.42 1.17
N LEU A 161 4.53 -19.05 -0.10
CA LEU A 161 3.40 -19.21 -1.03
C LEU A 161 3.86 -19.95 -2.29
N PRO A 162 3.76 -21.30 -2.34
CA PRO A 162 4.33 -22.10 -3.43
C PRO A 162 3.73 -21.81 -4.81
N ASN A 163 2.45 -21.48 -4.87
CA ASN A 163 1.76 -21.22 -6.14
C ASN A 163 2.14 -19.85 -6.71
N LEU A 164 2.76 -19.84 -7.90
CA LEU A 164 3.18 -18.62 -8.56
C LEU A 164 2.01 -17.67 -8.88
N GLN A 165 0.84 -18.21 -9.28
CA GLN A 165 -0.33 -17.36 -9.53
C GLN A 165 -0.82 -16.69 -8.24
N ALA A 166 -0.86 -17.42 -7.14
CA ALA A 166 -1.22 -16.86 -5.84
C ALA A 166 -0.23 -15.76 -5.40
N ARG A 167 1.07 -15.89 -5.68
CA ARG A 167 2.07 -14.80 -5.45
C ARG A 167 1.79 -13.57 -6.30
N LYS A 168 1.40 -13.75 -7.56
CA LYS A 168 1.01 -12.63 -8.44
C LYS A 168 -0.25 -11.94 -7.93
N ASP A 169 -1.24 -12.69 -7.50
CA ASP A 169 -2.49 -12.14 -6.95
C ASP A 169 -2.24 -11.43 -5.61
N LEU A 170 -1.39 -12.00 -4.75
CA LEU A 170 -0.92 -11.34 -3.52
C LEU A 170 -0.28 -9.97 -3.81
N ALA A 171 0.58 -9.89 -4.83
CA ALA A 171 1.18 -8.63 -5.25
C ALA A 171 0.14 -7.59 -5.67
N LYS A 172 -0.92 -8.01 -6.40
CA LYS A 172 -2.03 -7.13 -6.78
C LYS A 172 -2.84 -6.64 -5.57
N PHE A 173 -3.01 -7.49 -4.54
CA PHE A 173 -3.64 -7.09 -3.29
C PHE A 173 -2.79 -6.05 -2.55
N PHE A 174 -1.48 -6.23 -2.43
CA PHE A 174 -0.61 -5.24 -1.80
C PHE A 174 -0.55 -3.92 -2.59
N PHE A 175 -0.55 -3.99 -3.93
CA PHE A 175 -0.70 -2.81 -4.76
C PHE A 175 -2.00 -2.04 -4.44
N TRP A 176 -3.13 -2.74 -4.34
CA TRP A 176 -4.41 -2.12 -3.99
C TRP A 176 -4.36 -1.48 -2.60
N THR A 177 -3.77 -2.13 -1.60
CA THR A 177 -3.63 -1.54 -0.26
C THR A 177 -2.79 -0.27 -0.28
N ALA A 178 -1.70 -0.24 -1.06
CA ALA A 178 -0.85 0.93 -1.24
C ALA A 178 -1.55 2.04 -2.04
N TRP A 179 -2.33 1.67 -3.06
CA TRP A 179 -3.16 2.62 -3.81
C TRP A 179 -4.16 3.32 -2.88
N THR A 180 -4.85 2.60 -2.02
CA THR A 180 -5.79 3.19 -1.04
C THR A 180 -5.11 4.10 -0.03
N ALA A 181 -3.85 3.84 0.28
CA ALA A 181 -3.05 4.65 1.20
C ALA A 181 -2.53 5.95 0.57
N SER A 182 -2.42 6.02 -0.75
CA SER A 182 -1.92 7.19 -1.47
C SER A 182 -3.00 8.00 -2.16
N ALA A 183 -4.04 7.37 -2.71
CA ALA A 183 -5.11 8.03 -3.46
C ALA A 183 -6.04 8.84 -2.53
N GLU A 184 -6.31 10.09 -2.89
CA GLU A 184 -7.22 10.96 -2.13
C GLU A 184 -8.68 10.52 -2.30
N ARG A 185 -9.43 10.56 -1.20
CA ARG A 185 -10.88 10.39 -1.22
C ARG A 185 -11.54 11.53 -2.00
N PRO A 186 -12.67 11.30 -2.63
CA PRO A 186 -13.43 12.38 -3.25
C PRO A 186 -13.70 13.54 -2.26
N ASN A 187 -13.44 14.76 -2.72
CA ASN A 187 -13.70 16.01 -1.97
C ASN A 187 -12.88 16.19 -0.69
N THR A 188 -11.79 15.46 -0.50
CA THR A 188 -10.86 15.63 0.62
C THR A 188 -9.41 15.56 0.15
N HIS A 189 -8.46 16.00 1.02
CA HIS A 189 -7.03 15.80 0.81
C HIS A 189 -6.49 14.62 1.66
N ALA A 190 -7.38 13.81 2.20
CA ALA A 190 -7.01 12.60 2.92
C ALA A 190 -7.17 11.38 2.02
N SER A 191 -6.27 10.43 2.13
CA SER A 191 -6.38 9.13 1.47
C SER A 191 -7.47 8.27 2.13
N TYR A 192 -7.78 7.12 1.54
CA TYR A 192 -8.75 6.18 2.14
C TYR A 192 -8.30 5.61 3.49
N THR A 193 -7.03 5.77 3.84
CA THR A 193 -6.45 5.37 5.14
C THR A 193 -6.07 6.57 6.01
N ASN A 194 -6.65 7.75 5.77
CA ASN A 194 -6.34 9.01 6.46
C ASN A 194 -4.84 9.35 6.42
N ASN A 195 -4.23 9.17 5.25
CA ASN A 195 -2.82 9.38 4.96
C ASN A 195 -1.87 8.47 5.78
N TRP A 196 -2.32 7.29 6.18
CA TRP A 196 -1.44 6.26 6.71
C TRP A 196 -0.99 5.32 5.55
N PRO A 197 0.27 4.91 5.47
CA PRO A 197 1.41 5.31 6.30
C PRO A 197 1.95 6.71 5.96
N HIS A 198 2.76 7.26 6.86
CA HIS A 198 3.53 8.47 6.55
C HIS A 198 4.51 8.17 5.41
N GLU A 199 4.37 8.90 4.28
CA GLU A 199 5.26 8.75 3.12
C GLU A 199 5.66 10.13 2.58
N PRO A 200 6.90 10.57 2.88
CA PRO A 200 7.35 11.93 2.55
C PRO A 200 7.50 12.17 1.04
N LEU A 201 7.69 11.13 0.22
CA LEU A 201 7.86 11.29 -1.23
C LEU A 201 6.62 11.87 -1.93
N ILE A 202 5.44 11.69 -1.34
CA ILE A 202 4.16 12.18 -1.85
C ILE A 202 3.41 13.06 -0.85
N ASN A 203 4.09 13.58 0.18
CA ASN A 203 3.49 14.38 1.26
C ASN A 203 2.30 13.67 1.94
N ASN A 204 2.35 12.35 2.08
CA ASN A 204 1.33 11.57 2.76
C ASN A 204 1.54 11.66 4.28
N VAL A 205 0.99 12.70 4.89
CA VAL A 205 1.11 12.96 6.33
C VAL A 205 -0.19 12.54 7.03
N PRO A 206 -0.16 11.62 8.01
CA PRO A 206 -1.33 11.20 8.75
C PRO A 206 -2.16 12.37 9.26
N THR A 207 -3.49 12.28 9.16
CA THR A 207 -4.37 13.37 9.57
C THR A 207 -4.31 13.58 11.09
N PRO A 208 -4.55 14.82 11.60
CA PRO A 208 -4.56 15.09 13.02
C PRO A 208 -5.53 14.19 13.80
N GLU A 209 -6.68 13.89 13.21
CA GLU A 209 -7.68 13.00 13.80
C GLU A 209 -7.12 11.59 14.00
N ASN A 210 -6.40 11.06 13.02
CA ASN A 210 -5.76 9.74 13.11
C ASN A 210 -4.73 9.69 14.25
N VAL A 211 -3.93 10.75 14.39
CA VAL A 211 -2.94 10.87 15.47
C VAL A 211 -3.60 10.97 16.82
N ILE A 212 -4.64 11.82 16.98
CA ILE A 212 -5.37 12.00 18.22
C ILE A 212 -6.03 10.70 18.67
N TRP A 213 -6.71 9.98 17.77
CA TRP A 213 -7.35 8.72 18.09
C TRP A 213 -6.35 7.62 18.44
N SER A 214 -5.19 7.59 17.79
CA SER A 214 -4.10 6.66 18.13
C SER A 214 -3.58 6.91 19.55
N ILE A 215 -3.34 8.17 19.92
CA ILE A 215 -2.92 8.55 21.28
C ILE A 215 -4.02 8.22 22.29
N ALA A 216 -5.27 8.59 22.01
CA ALA A 216 -6.40 8.33 22.89
C ALA A 216 -6.58 6.83 23.16
N SER A 217 -6.47 5.97 22.11
CA SER A 217 -6.60 4.53 22.28
C SER A 217 -5.52 3.93 23.18
N VAL A 218 -4.28 4.42 23.09
CA VAL A 218 -3.17 4.00 23.97
C VAL A 218 -3.42 4.43 25.40
N VAL A 219 -3.86 5.67 25.61
CA VAL A 219 -4.21 6.19 26.94
C VAL A 219 -5.33 5.38 27.58
N PHE A 220 -6.40 5.10 26.83
CA PHE A 220 -7.52 4.27 27.32
C PHE A 220 -7.10 2.83 27.62
N LEU A 221 -6.21 2.25 26.82
CA LEU A 221 -5.66 0.92 27.08
C LEU A 221 -4.90 0.89 28.41
N ILE A 222 -3.96 1.83 28.62
CA ILE A 222 -3.15 1.92 29.83
C ILE A 222 -4.04 2.18 31.05
N ALA A 223 -4.99 3.13 30.94
CA ALA A 223 -5.92 3.43 32.01
C ALA A 223 -6.82 2.23 32.34
N GLY A 224 -7.30 1.51 31.33
CA GLY A 224 -8.11 0.30 31.51
C GLY A 224 -7.35 -0.81 32.21
N ILE A 225 -6.10 -1.06 31.82
CA ILE A 225 -5.22 -2.04 32.52
C ILE A 225 -5.00 -1.59 33.97
N GLY A 226 -4.64 -0.32 34.21
CA GLY A 226 -4.41 0.20 35.55
C GLY A 226 -5.63 0.22 36.45
N PHE A 227 -6.85 0.20 35.85
CA PHE A 227 -8.11 0.11 36.64
C PHE A 227 -8.44 -1.32 37.06
N VAL A 228 -7.97 -2.32 36.31
CA VAL A 228 -8.26 -3.75 36.56
C VAL A 228 -7.21 -4.38 37.50
N VAL A 229 -6.02 -3.81 37.61
CA VAL A 229 -4.93 -4.24 38.52
C VAL A 229 -5.03 -3.52 39.85
#